data_0c8414591ab8e668282bccbcb09dab7c
#
_entry.id   0c8414591ab8e668282bccbcb09dab7c
#
_cell.length_a   1.000
_cell.length_b   1.000
_cell.length_c   1.000
_cell.angle_alpha   90.00
_cell.angle_beta   90.00
_cell.angle_gamma   90.00
#
_symmetry.space_group_name_H-M   'P 1'
#
loop_
_entity.id
_entity.type
_entity.pdbx_description
1 polymer ?
#
loop_
_entity_poly.entity_id
_entity_poly.type
_entity_poly.pdbx_seq_one_letter_code
_entity_poly.pdbx_strand_id
1 'polypeptide(L)'
;KILKPGLFSTIQDIGRIGYQDLGFSEAGALDYYSFSIAQKLIGNQGPAIEYTLEGPKIEFLTDNTFAIVGGDSEPKLNGNKIDLLTVYHVRNGDQLDIGQITEGARGYIVFGHPLKINKVAQSYSTHVRSGMGGFKGRALKKYDVIATQVNHNYKTNLGKTIDFSSIPDNNYIHVIEGPQINEFDEETIDKFVNSDF
;
A
#
# COMPACT_ATOMS: atom_id res chain seq x y z
N LYS A 1 -8.39 -6.04 13.62
CA LYS A 1 -9.75 -6.39 13.21
C LYS A 1 -10.31 -5.32 12.30
N ILE A 2 -10.90 -5.68 11.18
CA ILE A 2 -11.52 -4.75 10.22
C ILE A 2 -12.91 -4.37 10.72
N LEU A 3 -13.14 -3.08 11.00
CA LEU A 3 -14.47 -2.54 11.38
C LEU A 3 -15.24 -2.09 10.14
N LYS A 4 -14.52 -1.47 9.15
CA LYS A 4 -15.02 -1.08 7.84
C LYS A 4 -13.90 -1.34 6.82
N PRO A 5 -14.17 -2.04 5.71
CA PRO A 5 -13.09 -2.41 4.78
C PRO A 5 -12.61 -1.27 3.87
N GLY A 6 -13.31 -0.12 3.84
CA GLY A 6 -13.16 0.89 2.81
C GLY A 6 -13.79 0.43 1.48
N LEU A 7 -13.46 1.12 0.39
CA LEU A 7 -13.99 0.78 -0.93
C LEU A 7 -13.39 -0.54 -1.44
N PHE A 8 -12.07 -0.66 -1.40
CA PHE A 8 -11.35 -1.86 -1.82
C PHE A 8 -10.00 -1.93 -1.10
N SER A 9 -9.86 -2.88 -0.18
CA SER A 9 -8.62 -3.09 0.59
C SER A 9 -8.14 -4.52 0.42
N THR A 10 -6.85 -4.69 0.13
CA THR A 10 -6.19 -5.99 -0.06
C THR A 10 -4.85 -6.03 0.65
N ILE A 11 -4.32 -7.24 0.86
CA ILE A 11 -2.95 -7.41 1.34
C ILE A 11 -2.03 -7.42 0.13
N GLN A 12 -1.01 -6.57 0.15
CA GLN A 12 -0.04 -6.46 -0.94
C GLN A 12 1.40 -6.43 -0.43
N ASP A 13 2.31 -6.93 -1.26
CA ASP A 13 3.76 -6.76 -1.14
C ASP A 13 4.34 -6.35 -2.51
N ILE A 14 5.59 -6.66 -2.80
CA ILE A 14 6.23 -6.33 -4.09
C ILE A 14 5.71 -7.16 -5.27
N GLY A 15 4.92 -8.22 -5.03
CA GLY A 15 4.39 -9.13 -6.05
C GLY A 15 5.18 -10.44 -6.23
N ARG A 16 4.68 -11.28 -7.14
CA ARG A 16 5.20 -12.63 -7.48
C ARG A 16 6.16 -12.56 -8.65
N ILE A 17 7.30 -11.93 -8.43
CA ILE A 17 8.31 -11.76 -9.47
C ILE A 17 8.95 -13.12 -9.82
N GLY A 18 9.04 -13.46 -11.11
CA GLY A 18 9.70 -14.66 -11.59
C GLY A 18 8.83 -15.94 -11.58
N TYR A 19 7.51 -15.79 -11.51
CA TYR A 19 6.56 -16.94 -11.54
C TYR A 19 5.55 -16.87 -12.69
N GLN A 20 5.75 -15.95 -13.64
CA GLN A 20 4.83 -15.74 -14.76
C GLN A 20 4.82 -16.94 -15.72
N ASP A 21 5.96 -17.59 -15.90
CA ASP A 21 6.12 -18.84 -16.70
C ASP A 21 5.29 -20.00 -16.13
N LEU A 22 5.01 -19.99 -14.84
CA LEU A 22 4.14 -20.96 -14.17
C LEU A 22 2.65 -20.52 -14.15
N GLY A 23 2.30 -19.44 -14.86
CA GLY A 23 0.94 -18.93 -14.97
C GLY A 23 0.47 -18.09 -13.77
N PHE A 24 1.37 -17.70 -12.86
CA PHE A 24 1.02 -16.81 -11.78
C PHE A 24 1.04 -15.35 -12.23
N SER A 25 -0.04 -14.62 -11.94
CA SER A 25 -0.03 -13.17 -12.04
C SER A 25 0.89 -12.55 -11.00
N GLU A 26 1.64 -11.54 -11.37
CA GLU A 26 2.57 -10.86 -10.48
C GLU A 26 1.84 -10.25 -9.28
N ALA A 27 0.71 -9.60 -9.49
CA ALA A 27 0.00 -8.82 -8.47
C ALA A 27 0.97 -7.79 -7.83
N GLY A 28 0.83 -7.52 -6.53
CA GLY A 28 1.73 -6.58 -5.85
C GLY A 28 1.11 -5.20 -5.65
N ALA A 29 1.83 -4.36 -4.94
CA ALA A 29 1.45 -2.98 -4.70
C ALA A 29 1.38 -2.21 -6.04
N LEU A 30 0.27 -1.50 -6.28
CA LEU A 30 0.09 -0.73 -7.50
C LEU A 30 1.02 0.49 -7.53
N ASP A 31 1.13 1.21 -6.41
CA ASP A 31 2.10 2.28 -6.20
C ASP A 31 3.29 1.71 -5.43
N TYR A 32 4.23 1.14 -6.19
CA TYR A 32 5.44 0.53 -5.64
C TYR A 32 6.31 1.54 -4.89
N TYR A 33 6.30 2.79 -5.31
CA TYR A 33 7.09 3.85 -4.69
C TYR A 33 6.61 4.14 -3.27
N SER A 34 5.31 4.45 -3.10
CA SER A 34 4.71 4.67 -1.78
C SER A 34 4.82 3.45 -0.88
N PHE A 35 4.62 2.24 -1.42
CA PHE A 35 4.80 1.00 -0.69
C PHE A 35 6.24 0.82 -0.16
N SER A 36 7.25 1.09 -1.01
CA SER A 36 8.66 0.98 -0.63
C SER A 36 9.04 1.98 0.47
N ILE A 37 8.49 3.20 0.40
CA ILE A 37 8.66 4.21 1.44
C ILE A 37 8.02 3.74 2.75
N ALA A 38 6.81 3.20 2.69
CA ALA A 38 6.12 2.68 3.87
C ALA A 38 6.94 1.60 4.58
N GLN A 39 7.53 0.65 3.83
CA GLN A 39 8.41 -0.39 4.38
C GLN A 39 9.67 0.20 5.04
N LYS A 40 10.33 1.18 4.39
CA LYS A 40 11.50 1.86 4.96
C LYS A 40 11.13 2.64 6.23
N LEU A 41 9.98 3.28 6.22
CA LEU A 41 9.48 4.08 7.34
C LEU A 41 9.21 3.20 8.57
N ILE A 42 8.48 2.09 8.39
CA ILE A 42 8.16 1.16 9.48
C ILE A 42 9.35 0.29 9.90
N GLY A 43 10.33 0.11 9.02
CA GLY A 43 11.57 -0.65 9.30
C GLY A 43 11.43 -2.16 9.17
N ASN A 44 10.52 -2.67 8.35
CA ASN A 44 10.45 -4.10 8.02
C ASN A 44 9.91 -4.33 6.60
N GLN A 45 10.04 -5.58 6.13
CA GLN A 45 9.66 -6.02 4.78
C GLN A 45 8.32 -6.79 4.77
N GLY A 46 7.48 -6.57 5.76
CA GLY A 46 6.16 -7.19 5.83
C GLY A 46 5.18 -6.68 4.78
N PRO A 47 4.08 -7.41 4.54
CA PRO A 47 3.03 -6.94 3.66
C PRO A 47 2.26 -5.76 4.26
N ALA A 48 1.68 -4.94 3.38
CA ALA A 48 0.81 -3.84 3.73
C ALA A 48 -0.68 -4.16 3.49
N ILE A 49 -1.56 -3.39 4.10
CA ILE A 49 -2.92 -3.22 3.59
C ILE A 49 -2.87 -2.11 2.55
N GLU A 50 -3.04 -2.45 1.28
CA GLU A 50 -3.29 -1.48 0.21
C GLU A 50 -4.78 -1.17 0.17
N TYR A 51 -5.14 0.12 0.04
CA TYR A 51 -6.53 0.55 -0.10
C TYR A 51 -6.70 1.53 -1.27
N THR A 52 -7.91 1.56 -1.82
CA THR A 52 -8.28 2.36 -3.00
C THR A 52 -9.35 3.37 -2.62
N LEU A 53 -9.11 4.67 -2.88
CA LEU A 53 -10.00 5.82 -2.74
C LEU A 53 -10.58 6.03 -1.33
N GLU A 54 -11.08 4.99 -0.67
CA GLU A 54 -11.55 5.01 0.71
C GLU A 54 -10.83 3.92 1.50
N GLY A 55 -10.10 4.33 2.53
CA GLY A 55 -9.34 3.41 3.37
C GLY A 55 -10.18 2.74 4.45
N PRO A 56 -9.64 1.69 5.07
CA PRO A 56 -10.36 0.92 6.08
C PRO A 56 -10.42 1.65 7.43
N LYS A 57 -11.43 1.27 8.23
CA LYS A 57 -11.42 1.47 9.67
C LYS A 57 -11.03 0.16 10.35
N ILE A 58 -10.00 0.21 11.21
CA ILE A 58 -9.45 -0.97 11.88
C ILE A 58 -9.39 -0.77 13.40
N GLU A 59 -9.54 -1.86 14.13
CA GLU A 59 -9.33 -1.94 15.58
C GLU A 59 -8.11 -2.78 15.85
N PHE A 60 -7.15 -2.25 16.62
CA PHE A 60 -5.99 -3.00 17.08
C PHE A 60 -6.39 -3.88 18.26
N LEU A 61 -6.03 -5.17 18.20
CA LEU A 61 -6.31 -6.14 19.25
C LEU A 61 -5.09 -6.45 20.12
N THR A 62 -3.96 -5.85 19.77
CA THR A 62 -2.68 -5.95 20.47
C THR A 62 -1.88 -4.67 20.23
N ASP A 63 -0.93 -4.39 21.10
CA ASP A 63 0.02 -3.29 20.88
C ASP A 63 0.77 -3.48 19.57
N ASN A 64 0.98 -2.39 18.84
CA ASN A 64 1.72 -2.37 17.59
C ASN A 64 2.25 -0.96 17.29
N THR A 65 3.03 -0.84 16.23
CA THR A 65 3.24 0.44 15.54
C THR A 65 2.72 0.34 14.11
N PHE A 66 2.37 1.46 13.53
CA PHE A 66 1.93 1.53 12.13
C PHE A 66 2.36 2.85 11.49
N ALA A 67 2.36 2.88 10.17
CA ALA A 67 2.48 4.09 9.38
C ALA A 67 1.52 4.02 8.17
N ILE A 68 1.15 5.18 7.66
CA ILE A 68 0.30 5.34 6.48
C ILE A 68 1.07 6.14 5.44
N VAL A 69 1.12 5.63 4.21
CA VAL A 69 1.81 6.26 3.08
C VAL A 69 0.95 6.15 1.82
N GLY A 70 0.99 7.14 0.96
CA GLY A 70 0.25 7.17 -0.31
C GLY A 70 -0.61 8.41 -0.45
N GLY A 71 -1.73 8.31 -1.14
CA GLY A 71 -2.61 9.43 -1.42
C GLY A 71 -3.08 10.18 -0.18
N ASP A 72 -3.31 11.47 -0.34
CA ASP A 72 -3.70 12.36 0.74
C ASP A 72 -5.05 11.99 1.34
N SER A 73 -5.09 11.96 2.66
CA SER A 73 -6.29 11.68 3.44
C SER A 73 -6.18 12.32 4.83
N GLU A 74 -7.26 12.32 5.57
CA GLU A 74 -7.28 12.82 6.95
C GLU A 74 -7.53 11.68 7.96
N PRO A 75 -6.53 10.79 8.16
CA PRO A 75 -6.70 9.67 9.07
C PRO A 75 -6.89 10.12 10.51
N LYS A 76 -7.66 9.33 11.26
CA LYS A 76 -7.94 9.58 12.66
C LYS A 76 -7.60 8.37 13.51
N LEU A 77 -6.83 8.60 14.58
CA LEU A 77 -6.57 7.61 15.62
C LEU A 77 -7.42 7.97 16.85
N ASN A 78 -8.33 7.09 17.23
CA ASN A 78 -9.30 7.31 18.33
C ASN A 78 -10.07 8.64 18.18
N GLY A 79 -10.41 9.00 16.93
CA GLY A 79 -11.13 10.23 16.60
C GLY A 79 -10.26 11.49 16.44
N ASN A 80 -8.99 11.44 16.82
CA ASN A 80 -8.05 12.56 16.66
C ASN A 80 -7.31 12.45 15.33
N LYS A 81 -7.22 13.56 14.58
CA LYS A 81 -6.46 13.62 13.32
C LYS A 81 -4.98 13.29 13.59
N ILE A 82 -4.39 12.51 12.70
CA ILE A 82 -2.97 12.17 12.69
C ILE A 82 -2.38 12.45 11.31
N ASP A 83 -1.06 12.56 11.24
CA ASP A 83 -0.34 12.83 10.00
C ASP A 83 0.00 11.55 9.26
N LEU A 84 -0.01 11.61 7.93
CA LEU A 84 0.60 10.61 7.07
C LEU A 84 2.13 10.59 7.28
N LEU A 85 2.80 9.57 6.76
CA LEU A 85 4.27 9.49 6.73
C LEU A 85 4.94 9.52 8.12
N THR A 86 4.18 9.18 9.16
CA THR A 86 4.65 9.17 10.54
C THR A 86 4.36 7.81 11.19
N VAL A 87 5.30 7.33 11.99
CA VAL A 87 5.16 6.06 12.73
C VAL A 87 4.52 6.32 14.09
N TYR A 88 3.33 5.78 14.28
CA TYR A 88 2.55 5.86 15.53
C TYR A 88 2.59 4.55 16.30
N HIS A 89 2.49 4.65 17.63
CA HIS A 89 2.24 3.51 18.51
C HIS A 89 0.75 3.41 18.83
N VAL A 90 0.24 2.19 18.87
CA VAL A 90 -1.14 1.86 19.25
C VAL A 90 -1.16 0.76 20.30
N ARG A 91 -2.22 0.75 21.08
CA ARG A 91 -2.53 -0.25 22.10
C ARG A 91 -3.75 -1.07 21.72
N ASN A 92 -3.94 -2.16 22.43
CA ASN A 92 -5.18 -2.94 22.33
C ASN A 92 -6.42 -2.04 22.53
N GLY A 93 -7.35 -2.11 21.60
CA GLY A 93 -8.60 -1.33 21.60
C GLY A 93 -8.55 -0.04 20.80
N ASP A 94 -7.35 0.46 20.43
CA ASP A 94 -7.24 1.67 19.61
C ASP A 94 -7.86 1.46 18.22
N GLN A 95 -8.47 2.51 17.68
CA GLN A 95 -9.14 2.50 16.39
C GLN A 95 -8.51 3.50 15.44
N LEU A 96 -8.10 3.02 14.28
CA LEU A 96 -7.63 3.83 13.16
C LEU A 96 -8.73 3.90 12.10
N ASP A 97 -9.09 5.10 11.69
CA ASP A 97 -10.04 5.40 10.60
C ASP A 97 -9.31 6.21 9.52
N ILE A 98 -9.13 5.64 8.33
CA ILE A 98 -8.39 6.31 7.25
C ILE A 98 -9.26 7.36 6.56
N GLY A 99 -10.52 7.05 6.30
CA GLY A 99 -11.43 7.91 5.53
C GLY A 99 -11.15 7.88 4.02
N GLN A 100 -11.57 8.96 3.36
CA GLN A 100 -11.41 9.10 1.91
C GLN A 100 -10.05 9.68 1.54
N ILE A 101 -9.50 9.25 0.41
CA ILE A 101 -8.38 9.89 -0.25
C ILE A 101 -8.91 11.12 -0.98
N THR A 102 -8.30 12.27 -0.74
CA THR A 102 -8.65 13.55 -1.35
C THR A 102 -7.82 13.85 -2.59
N GLU A 103 -6.57 13.36 -2.61
CA GLU A 103 -5.65 13.47 -3.74
C GLU A 103 -4.87 12.16 -3.90
N GLY A 104 -4.76 11.68 -5.15
CA GLY A 104 -4.23 10.34 -5.44
C GLY A 104 -5.31 9.26 -5.39
N ALA A 105 -4.92 7.99 -5.43
CA ALA A 105 -5.87 6.87 -5.52
C ALA A 105 -5.54 5.68 -4.63
N ARG A 106 -4.30 5.54 -4.18
CA ARG A 106 -3.80 4.39 -3.41
C ARG A 106 -3.16 4.84 -2.10
N GLY A 107 -3.36 4.04 -1.06
CA GLY A 107 -2.63 4.20 0.17
C GLY A 107 -2.29 2.85 0.81
N TYR A 108 -1.31 2.87 1.69
CA TYR A 108 -0.72 1.70 2.33
C TYR A 108 -0.67 1.89 3.83
N ILE A 109 -1.14 0.88 4.56
CA ILE A 109 -0.96 0.78 6.01
C ILE A 109 0.05 -0.33 6.27
N VAL A 110 1.17 0.00 6.87
CA VAL A 110 2.22 -0.93 7.29
C VAL A 110 2.29 -1.03 8.80
N PHE A 111 2.80 -2.16 9.31
CA PHE A 111 2.75 -2.48 10.74
C PHE A 111 4.13 -2.89 11.25
N GLY A 112 4.52 -2.42 12.43
CA GLY A 112 5.78 -2.78 13.07
C GLY A 112 5.84 -4.26 13.46
N HIS A 113 4.75 -4.84 13.97
CA HIS A 113 4.50 -6.27 13.98
C HIS A 113 3.82 -6.63 12.64
N PRO A 114 4.56 -7.18 11.66
CA PRO A 114 4.02 -7.40 10.32
C PRO A 114 2.84 -8.37 10.33
N LEU A 115 1.96 -8.24 9.34
CA LEU A 115 0.80 -9.11 9.19
C LEU A 115 1.26 -10.55 8.94
N LYS A 116 0.65 -11.50 9.65
CA LYS A 116 0.91 -12.94 9.50
C LYS A 116 0.07 -13.48 8.35
N ILE A 117 0.64 -13.49 7.16
CA ILE A 117 0.04 -13.96 5.92
C ILE A 117 0.91 -15.09 5.34
N ASN A 118 0.30 -16.10 4.77
CA ASN A 118 1.01 -17.17 4.06
C ASN A 118 1.42 -16.69 2.66
N LYS A 119 2.65 -16.98 2.27
CA LYS A 119 3.13 -16.70 0.92
C LYS A 119 2.56 -17.72 -0.08
N VAL A 120 2.24 -17.23 -1.27
CA VAL A 120 1.95 -18.03 -2.46
C VAL A 120 2.92 -17.58 -3.55
N ALA A 121 3.70 -18.51 -4.10
CA ALA A 121 4.78 -18.19 -5.03
C ALA A 121 5.66 -17.03 -4.52
N GLN A 122 6.20 -17.18 -3.31
CA GLN A 122 7.08 -16.24 -2.58
C GLN A 122 6.50 -14.84 -2.28
N SER A 123 5.23 -14.56 -2.59
CA SER A 123 4.57 -13.27 -2.35
C SER A 123 3.39 -13.39 -1.39
N TYR A 124 3.16 -12.32 -0.62
CA TYR A 124 1.98 -12.14 0.22
C TYR A 124 0.79 -11.54 -0.55
N SER A 125 1.00 -11.06 -1.78
CA SER A 125 0.01 -10.26 -2.51
C SER A 125 -1.25 -11.02 -2.85
N THR A 126 -2.37 -10.33 -2.69
CA THR A 126 -3.68 -10.80 -3.13
C THR A 126 -3.83 -10.64 -4.64
N HIS A 127 -4.20 -11.70 -5.34
CA HIS A 127 -4.72 -11.63 -6.70
C HIS A 127 -6.20 -12.04 -6.67
N VAL A 128 -7.09 -11.07 -6.56
CA VAL A 128 -8.52 -11.28 -6.30
C VAL A 128 -9.18 -12.10 -7.40
N ARG A 129 -8.80 -11.88 -8.68
CA ARG A 129 -9.40 -12.57 -9.82
C ARG A 129 -9.19 -14.10 -9.78
N SER A 130 -8.03 -14.54 -9.31
CA SER A 130 -7.74 -15.97 -9.16
C SER A 130 -7.99 -16.51 -7.75
N GLY A 131 -8.41 -15.66 -6.81
CA GLY A 131 -8.64 -16.06 -5.43
C GLY A 131 -7.37 -16.46 -4.67
N MET A 132 -6.18 -15.95 -5.05
CA MET A 132 -4.90 -16.35 -4.50
C MET A 132 -4.26 -15.29 -3.59
N GLY A 133 -3.43 -15.77 -2.66
CA GLY A 133 -2.59 -14.96 -1.78
C GLY A 133 -3.37 -14.08 -0.82
N GLY A 134 -2.67 -13.16 -0.17
CA GLY A 134 -3.26 -12.23 0.76
C GLY A 134 -4.07 -12.89 1.88
N PHE A 135 -5.07 -12.18 2.34
CA PHE A 135 -6.01 -12.72 3.33
C PHE A 135 -7.17 -13.43 2.62
N LYS A 136 -7.09 -14.76 2.55
CA LYS A 136 -8.11 -15.64 1.93
C LYS A 136 -8.34 -15.41 0.42
N GLY A 137 -7.34 -14.90 -0.31
CA GLY A 137 -7.42 -14.67 -1.75
C GLY A 137 -8.41 -13.60 -2.20
N ARG A 138 -8.82 -12.68 -1.32
CA ARG A 138 -9.87 -11.71 -1.59
C ARG A 138 -9.62 -10.36 -0.93
N ALA A 139 -10.38 -9.37 -1.33
CA ALA A 139 -10.46 -8.11 -0.59
C ALA A 139 -10.96 -8.34 0.85
N LEU A 140 -10.50 -7.48 1.76
CA LEU A 140 -10.86 -7.51 3.17
C LEU A 140 -12.35 -7.22 3.34
N LYS A 141 -12.93 -7.81 4.36
CA LYS A 141 -14.35 -7.63 4.73
C LYS A 141 -14.47 -7.20 6.17
N LYS A 142 -15.61 -6.59 6.49
CA LYS A 142 -15.97 -6.27 7.87
C LYS A 142 -15.84 -7.51 8.75
N TYR A 143 -15.25 -7.35 9.92
CA TYR A 143 -14.96 -8.37 10.94
C TYR A 143 -13.83 -9.36 10.58
N ASP A 144 -13.13 -9.20 9.48
CA ASP A 144 -11.86 -9.94 9.29
C ASP A 144 -10.88 -9.61 10.42
N VAL A 145 -10.26 -10.66 10.96
CA VAL A 145 -9.19 -10.55 11.96
C VAL A 145 -7.93 -11.12 11.37
N ILE A 146 -6.91 -10.28 11.25
CA ILE A 146 -5.60 -10.66 10.71
C ILE A 146 -4.61 -10.65 11.87
N ALA A 147 -3.97 -11.78 12.13
CA ALA A 147 -2.91 -11.88 13.14
C ALA A 147 -1.65 -11.16 12.67
N THR A 148 -0.79 -10.80 13.63
CA THR A 148 0.54 -10.25 13.37
C THR A 148 1.62 -11.19 13.85
N GLN A 149 2.84 -11.05 13.31
CA GLN A 149 4.05 -11.75 13.77
C GLN A 149 4.76 -10.87 14.77
N VAL A 150 5.27 -11.47 15.85
CA VAL A 150 6.06 -10.73 16.84
C VAL A 150 7.37 -10.24 16.19
N ASN A 151 7.61 -8.93 16.29
CA ASN A 151 8.86 -8.27 15.95
C ASN A 151 9.34 -7.50 17.18
N HIS A 152 10.42 -7.95 17.81
CA HIS A 152 10.95 -7.31 19.03
C HIS A 152 11.43 -5.88 18.80
N ASN A 153 11.72 -5.52 17.56
CA ASN A 153 12.19 -4.20 17.14
C ASN A 153 11.05 -3.29 16.61
N TYR A 154 9.79 -3.63 16.83
CA TYR A 154 8.66 -2.93 16.24
C TYR A 154 8.53 -1.44 16.62
N LYS A 155 9.18 -1.00 17.70
CA LYS A 155 9.21 0.39 18.15
C LYS A 155 10.45 1.18 17.69
N THR A 156 11.38 0.57 16.96
CA THR A 156 12.67 1.23 16.61
C THR A 156 12.45 2.54 15.84
N ASN A 157 11.44 2.60 15.01
CA ASN A 157 11.14 3.77 14.18
C ASN A 157 9.97 4.63 14.75
N LEU A 158 9.56 4.42 15.99
CA LEU A 158 8.48 5.20 16.60
C LEU A 158 8.78 6.69 16.55
N GLY A 159 7.81 7.48 16.09
CA GLY A 159 7.91 8.93 15.91
C GLY A 159 8.72 9.37 14.69
N LYS A 160 9.31 8.43 13.92
CA LYS A 160 9.97 8.76 12.66
C LYS A 160 8.93 9.29 11.68
N THR A 161 9.27 10.38 10.99
CA THR A 161 8.48 10.96 9.91
C THR A 161 9.34 11.17 8.67
N ILE A 162 8.70 11.27 7.52
CA ILE A 162 9.34 11.62 6.24
C ILE A 162 8.64 12.86 5.71
N ASP A 163 9.43 13.85 5.31
CA ASP A 163 8.96 15.06 4.65
C ASP A 163 9.21 14.95 3.15
N PHE A 164 8.13 15.05 2.37
CA PHE A 164 8.18 15.05 0.90
C PHE A 164 8.19 16.44 0.29
N SER A 165 8.14 17.50 1.07
CA SER A 165 8.13 18.88 0.58
C SER A 165 9.34 19.23 -0.31
N SER A 166 10.40 18.42 -0.23
CA SER A 166 11.62 18.57 -1.04
C SER A 166 11.63 17.75 -2.35
N ILE A 167 10.61 16.93 -2.62
CA ILE A 167 10.52 16.21 -3.90
C ILE A 167 9.97 17.20 -4.93
N PRO A 168 10.72 17.51 -6.01
CA PRO A 168 10.20 18.39 -7.05
C PRO A 168 8.91 17.81 -7.62
N ASP A 169 7.89 18.64 -7.73
CA ASP A 169 6.71 18.32 -8.50
C ASP A 169 7.13 18.18 -9.96
N ASN A 170 7.17 16.96 -10.44
CA ASN A 170 7.63 16.67 -11.80
C ASN A 170 6.40 16.39 -12.66
N ASN A 171 5.95 17.42 -13.37
CA ASN A 171 4.82 17.36 -14.29
C ASN A 171 5.10 16.55 -15.57
N TYR A 172 6.25 15.86 -15.64
CA TYR A 172 6.63 15.05 -16.80
C TYR A 172 6.40 13.56 -16.53
N ILE A 173 5.72 12.91 -17.47
CA ILE A 173 5.62 11.45 -17.52
C ILE A 173 6.78 10.94 -18.39
N HIS A 174 7.74 10.25 -17.77
CA HIS A 174 8.84 9.61 -18.51
C HIS A 174 8.34 8.34 -19.19
N VAL A 175 8.52 8.28 -20.51
CA VAL A 175 8.14 7.14 -21.33
C VAL A 175 9.36 6.56 -22.04
N ILE A 176 9.28 5.28 -22.41
CA ILE A 176 10.26 4.62 -23.28
C ILE A 176 9.53 4.09 -24.52
N GLU A 177 10.22 4.03 -25.63
CA GLU A 177 9.69 3.47 -26.87
C GLU A 177 9.29 2.01 -26.68
N GLY A 178 8.09 1.66 -27.11
CA GLY A 178 7.59 0.31 -27.14
C GLY A 178 8.00 -0.43 -28.44
N PRO A 179 7.83 -1.77 -28.50
CA PRO A 179 8.21 -2.55 -29.67
C PRO A 179 7.44 -2.20 -30.95
N GLN A 180 6.31 -1.50 -30.84
CA GLN A 180 5.48 -1.05 -31.96
C GLN A 180 5.76 0.40 -32.38
N ILE A 181 6.81 1.04 -31.90
CA ILE A 181 7.09 2.46 -32.20
C ILE A 181 7.15 2.75 -33.71
N ASN A 182 7.63 1.81 -34.51
CA ASN A 182 7.76 1.94 -35.96
C ASN A 182 6.40 1.88 -36.71
N GLU A 183 5.29 1.62 -36.01
CA GLU A 183 3.93 1.66 -36.58
C GLU A 183 3.32 3.07 -36.56
N PHE A 184 4.01 4.01 -35.89
CA PHE A 184 3.62 5.43 -35.79
C PHE A 184 4.56 6.29 -36.63
N ASP A 185 3.99 7.32 -37.28
CA ASP A 185 4.79 8.34 -37.96
C ASP A 185 5.42 9.32 -36.97
N GLU A 186 6.45 10.01 -37.43
CA GLU A 186 7.19 10.99 -36.60
C GLU A 186 6.30 12.13 -36.07
N GLU A 187 5.32 12.58 -36.86
CA GLU A 187 4.39 13.65 -36.47
C GLU A 187 3.50 13.19 -35.29
N THR A 188 3.04 11.95 -35.33
CA THR A 188 2.24 11.36 -34.25
C THR A 188 3.07 11.20 -32.95
N ILE A 189 4.31 10.77 -33.07
CA ILE A 189 5.21 10.63 -31.93
C ILE A 189 5.52 12.00 -31.32
N ASP A 190 5.86 13.00 -32.15
CA ASP A 190 6.14 14.35 -31.69
C ASP A 190 4.94 14.98 -30.99
N LYS A 191 3.74 14.81 -31.56
CA LYS A 191 2.50 15.27 -30.95
C LYS A 191 2.24 14.62 -29.59
N PHE A 192 2.47 13.30 -29.46
CA PHE A 192 2.30 12.57 -28.19
C PHE A 192 3.27 13.11 -27.13
N VAL A 193 4.55 13.31 -27.46
CA VAL A 193 5.58 13.73 -26.50
C VAL A 193 5.39 15.19 -26.05
N ASN A 194 4.84 16.06 -26.93
CA ASN A 194 4.68 17.48 -26.67
C ASN A 194 3.24 17.89 -26.31
N SER A 195 2.33 16.94 -26.06
CA SER A 195 0.95 17.25 -25.64
C SER A 195 0.83 17.24 -24.12
N ASP A 196 -0.03 18.12 -23.62
CA ASP A 196 -0.48 18.06 -22.22
C ASP A 196 -1.63 17.04 -22.09
N PHE A 197 -1.62 16.25 -21.02
CA PHE A 197 -2.61 15.18 -20.74
C PHE A 197 -3.31 15.40 -19.41
#